data_85d6babf8c9502f28e5abff3f7a0ee75
#
_entry.id   85d6babf8c9502f28e5abff3f7a0ee75
#
_cell.length_a   1.000
_cell.length_b   1.000
_cell.length_c   1.000
_cell.angle_alpha   90.00
_cell.angle_beta   90.00
_cell.angle_gamma   90.00
#
_symmetry.space_group_name_H-M   'P 1'
#
loop_
_entity.id
_entity.type
_entity.pdbx_description
1 polymer ?
#
loop_
_entity_poly.entity_id
_entity_poly.type
_entity_poly.pdbx_seq_one_letter_code
_entity_poly.pdbx_strand_id
1 'polypeptide(L)'
;THASRFYVGRVLENLDSYDRVSSYPHCCLVDYFPMSRFEKVEIHSKKQLGEIIDSKCLIFHAEFFDIKLKDYYSEPYIDIGHCTQRHGIENDNGRVMKADYISISLTEIDLKIINQEYSYSTLHITEAYTAERGRLPLSLRKKILQYYKAKTELKGIDGKEEEYMKSK
;
A
#
# COMPACT_ATOMS: atom_id res chain seq x y z
N THR A 1 1.60 -14.51 6.12
CA THR A 1 2.22 -13.97 7.35
C THR A 1 3.72 -13.88 7.14
N HIS A 2 4.26 -12.70 7.22
CA HIS A 2 5.69 -12.44 7.12
C HIS A 2 6.31 -12.57 8.51
N ALA A 3 7.26 -13.49 8.67
CA ALA A 3 7.99 -13.58 9.93
C ALA A 3 9.22 -12.66 9.84
N SER A 4 9.34 -11.72 10.78
CA SER A 4 10.52 -10.88 10.87
C SER A 4 11.78 -11.72 11.06
N ARG A 5 12.89 -11.32 10.40
CA ARG A 5 14.22 -11.96 10.52
C ARG A 5 14.69 -12.16 11.96
N PHE A 6 14.22 -11.33 12.90
CA PHE A 6 14.57 -11.43 14.31
C PHE A 6 13.97 -12.65 15.01
N TYR A 7 12.95 -13.25 14.43
CA TYR A 7 12.20 -14.37 15.02
C TYR A 7 12.38 -15.68 14.25
N VAL A 8 13.16 -15.69 13.18
CA VAL A 8 13.46 -16.93 12.42
C VAL A 8 14.12 -17.95 13.32
N GLY A 9 13.56 -19.17 13.38
CA GLY A 9 14.08 -20.26 14.21
C GLY A 9 13.78 -20.13 15.71
N ARG A 10 12.96 -19.16 16.13
CA ARG A 10 12.49 -19.02 17.53
C ARG A 10 11.06 -19.50 17.68
N VAL A 11 10.77 -20.17 18.79
CA VAL A 11 9.40 -20.45 19.23
C VAL A 11 8.96 -19.24 20.06
N LEU A 12 7.90 -18.56 19.62
CA LEU A 12 7.33 -17.43 20.35
C LEU A 12 6.08 -17.93 21.07
N GLU A 13 6.01 -17.68 22.37
CA GLU A 13 4.86 -18.02 23.21
C GLU A 13 4.07 -16.75 23.54
N ASN A 14 2.80 -16.91 23.91
CA ASN A 14 1.89 -15.82 24.28
C ASN A 14 1.75 -14.73 23.19
N LEU A 15 1.55 -15.16 21.94
CA LEU A 15 1.32 -14.27 20.82
C LEU A 15 -0.18 -13.97 20.68
N ASP A 16 -0.52 -12.69 20.66
CA ASP A 16 -1.84 -12.22 20.26
C ASP A 16 -1.91 -12.04 18.75
N SER A 17 -3.00 -12.50 18.15
CA SER A 17 -3.30 -12.25 16.74
C SER A 17 -4.39 -11.20 16.62
N TYR A 18 -4.07 -10.08 15.96
CA TYR A 18 -5.01 -9.00 15.71
C TYR A 18 -5.37 -8.98 14.23
N ASP A 19 -6.68 -9.02 13.93
CA ASP A 19 -7.21 -8.81 12.60
C ASP A 19 -8.06 -7.55 12.55
N ARG A 20 -7.93 -6.80 11.46
CA ARG A 20 -8.70 -5.57 11.26
C ARG A 20 -10.06 -5.91 10.68
N VAL A 21 -11.08 -5.84 11.51
CA VAL A 21 -12.47 -6.14 11.11
C VAL A 21 -12.89 -5.21 9.96
N SER A 22 -13.28 -5.84 8.82
CA SER A 22 -13.85 -5.15 7.67
C SER A 22 -12.99 -3.99 7.13
N SER A 23 -11.67 -4.20 7.01
CA SER A 23 -10.73 -3.17 6.53
C SER A 23 -11.10 -2.62 5.14
N TYR A 24 -11.45 -3.48 4.18
CA TYR A 24 -11.84 -3.05 2.83
C TYR A 24 -13.10 -2.16 2.81
N PRO A 25 -14.25 -2.53 3.41
CA PRO A 25 -15.40 -1.63 3.52
C PRO A 25 -15.07 -0.31 4.20
N HIS A 26 -14.24 -0.32 5.24
CA HIS A 26 -13.80 0.90 5.91
C HIS A 26 -13.04 1.82 4.95
N CYS A 27 -12.03 1.30 4.24
CA CYS A 27 -11.27 2.08 3.25
C CYS A 27 -12.19 2.65 2.17
N CYS A 28 -13.13 1.87 1.64
CA CYS A 28 -14.11 2.36 0.66
C CYS A 28 -14.95 3.53 1.17
N LEU A 29 -15.18 3.64 2.48
CA LEU A 29 -15.98 4.71 3.07
C LEU A 29 -15.19 5.99 3.33
N VAL A 30 -13.91 5.88 3.69
CA VAL A 30 -13.11 7.00 4.20
C VAL A 30 -11.98 7.44 3.28
N ASP A 31 -11.42 6.54 2.49
CA ASP A 31 -10.24 6.82 1.69
C ASP A 31 -10.58 7.55 0.37
N TYR A 32 -9.52 7.99 -0.29
CA TYR A 32 -9.59 8.64 -1.59
C TYR A 32 -9.18 7.65 -2.69
N PHE A 33 -9.81 7.81 -3.86
CA PHE A 33 -9.65 6.95 -5.02
C PHE A 33 -9.44 7.79 -6.28
N PRO A 34 -8.87 7.21 -7.35
CA PRO A 34 -8.83 7.86 -8.65
C PRO A 34 -10.26 7.94 -9.21
N MET A 35 -10.74 9.18 -9.44
CA MET A 35 -12.10 9.47 -9.89
C MET A 35 -12.17 9.88 -11.36
N SER A 36 -11.05 9.90 -12.06
CA SER A 36 -10.95 10.13 -13.49
C SER A 36 -10.08 9.05 -14.15
N ARG A 37 -9.95 9.09 -15.47
CA ARG A 37 -8.92 8.33 -16.16
C ARG A 37 -7.55 8.85 -15.79
N PHE A 38 -6.55 7.96 -15.79
CA PHE A 38 -5.16 8.34 -15.64
C PHE A 38 -4.66 8.98 -16.93
N GLU A 39 -4.04 10.15 -16.80
CA GLU A 39 -3.45 10.90 -17.90
C GLU A 39 -1.95 11.01 -17.68
N LYS A 40 -1.17 10.87 -18.77
CA LYS A 40 0.28 10.97 -18.71
C LYS A 40 0.69 12.37 -18.30
N VAL A 41 1.69 12.45 -17.42
CA VAL A 41 2.26 13.72 -16.95
C VAL A 41 3.77 13.63 -16.93
N GLU A 42 4.45 14.74 -17.24
CA GLU A 42 5.89 14.88 -17.06
C GLU A 42 6.17 15.59 -15.75
N ILE A 43 7.09 15.03 -14.97
CA ILE A 43 7.48 15.56 -13.65
C ILE A 43 8.90 16.07 -13.74
N HIS A 44 9.07 17.41 -13.69
CA HIS A 44 10.34 18.07 -13.90
C HIS A 44 11.04 18.51 -12.61
N SER A 45 10.35 18.47 -11.47
CA SER A 45 10.93 18.91 -10.21
C SER A 45 10.35 18.19 -8.99
N LYS A 46 11.13 18.14 -7.91
CA LYS A 46 10.67 17.63 -6.61
C LYS A 46 9.48 18.42 -6.06
N LYS A 47 9.42 19.72 -6.31
CA LYS A 47 8.30 20.56 -5.87
C LYS A 47 7.01 20.15 -6.57
N GLN A 48 7.05 20.02 -7.92
CA GLN A 48 5.91 19.55 -8.70
C GLN A 48 5.44 18.15 -8.28
N LEU A 49 6.38 17.23 -8.03
CA LEU A 49 6.07 15.89 -7.51
C LEU A 49 5.31 15.98 -6.16
N GLY A 50 5.78 16.82 -5.25
CA GLY A 50 5.11 17.04 -3.95
C GLY A 50 3.68 17.56 -4.11
N GLU A 51 3.46 18.57 -4.97
CA GLU A 51 2.15 19.14 -5.25
C GLU A 51 1.18 18.10 -5.86
N ILE A 52 1.67 17.23 -6.75
CA ILE A 52 0.89 16.12 -7.33
C ILE A 52 0.53 15.11 -6.25
N ILE A 53 1.48 14.66 -5.43
CA ILE A 53 1.28 13.68 -4.35
C ILE A 53 0.23 14.16 -3.34
N ASP A 54 0.13 15.46 -3.10
CA ASP A 54 -0.82 16.01 -2.14
C ASP A 54 -2.22 16.23 -2.72
N SER A 55 -2.34 16.41 -4.03
CA SER A 55 -3.60 16.81 -4.68
C SER A 55 -4.23 15.76 -5.57
N LYS A 56 -3.47 14.82 -6.14
CA LYS A 56 -3.93 13.84 -7.13
C LYS A 56 -3.57 12.41 -6.72
N CYS A 57 -4.20 11.44 -7.39
CA CYS A 57 -3.69 10.07 -7.42
C CYS A 57 -2.59 9.97 -8.47
N LEU A 58 -1.50 9.29 -8.14
CA LEU A 58 -0.33 9.15 -8.99
C LEU A 58 0.07 7.69 -9.10
N ILE A 59 0.30 7.23 -10.34
CA ILE A 59 0.98 5.96 -10.63
C ILE A 59 2.22 6.32 -11.46
N PHE A 60 3.37 5.82 -11.09
CA PHE A 60 4.60 6.14 -11.80
C PHE A 60 5.61 5.00 -11.76
N HIS A 61 6.50 4.98 -12.74
CA HIS A 61 7.65 4.09 -12.77
C HIS A 61 8.88 4.85 -12.33
N ALA A 62 9.59 4.29 -11.35
CA ALA A 62 10.69 4.94 -10.67
C ALA A 62 11.93 4.06 -10.63
N GLU A 63 13.08 4.72 -10.71
CA GLU A 63 14.41 4.15 -10.51
C GLU A 63 15.02 4.77 -9.27
N PHE A 64 15.41 3.94 -8.32
CA PHE A 64 16.13 4.33 -7.11
C PHE A 64 17.57 3.87 -7.17
N PHE A 65 18.48 4.77 -6.79
CA PHE A 65 19.90 4.48 -6.67
C PHE A 65 20.33 4.56 -5.20
N ASP A 66 21.19 3.62 -4.81
CA ASP A 66 21.73 3.50 -3.45
C ASP A 66 20.64 3.49 -2.37
N ILE A 67 19.56 2.77 -2.62
CA ILE A 67 18.45 2.68 -1.68
C ILE A 67 18.80 1.77 -0.50
N LYS A 68 18.50 2.24 0.70
CA LYS A 68 18.78 1.53 1.95
C LYS A 68 17.74 1.84 3.01
N LEU A 69 17.33 0.82 3.75
CA LEU A 69 16.49 0.96 4.94
C LEU A 69 17.17 1.87 5.97
N LYS A 70 16.47 2.88 6.48
CA LYS A 70 17.02 3.86 7.45
C LYS A 70 17.29 3.23 8.79
N ASP A 71 16.36 2.39 9.25
CA ASP A 71 16.47 1.67 10.50
C ASP A 71 16.51 0.17 10.21
N TYR A 72 17.58 -0.49 10.67
CA TYR A 72 17.74 -1.94 10.53
C TYR A 72 16.60 -2.73 11.22
N TYR A 73 15.97 -2.16 12.23
CA TYR A 73 14.88 -2.81 12.96
C TYR A 73 13.49 -2.57 12.37
N SER A 74 13.37 -1.68 11.39
CA SER A 74 12.12 -1.49 10.63
C SER A 74 11.84 -2.68 9.71
N GLU A 75 10.55 -2.97 9.49
CA GLU A 75 10.12 -3.96 8.51
C GLU A 75 10.31 -3.39 7.09
N PRO A 76 11.05 -4.07 6.21
CA PRO A 76 11.27 -3.59 4.85
C PRO A 76 9.97 -3.58 4.06
N TYR A 77 9.67 -2.47 3.38
CA TYR A 77 8.43 -2.30 2.63
C TYR A 77 8.49 -2.88 1.21
N ILE A 78 9.60 -2.64 0.48
CA ILE A 78 9.70 -2.94 -0.94
C ILE A 78 9.84 -4.45 -1.18
N ASP A 79 8.89 -5.03 -1.93
CA ASP A 79 8.94 -6.43 -2.34
C ASP A 79 9.83 -6.59 -3.58
N ILE A 80 10.77 -7.53 -3.54
CA ILE A 80 11.67 -7.85 -4.65
C ILE A 80 10.89 -8.28 -5.90
N GLY A 81 9.77 -9.00 -5.71
CA GLY A 81 8.93 -9.47 -6.81
C GLY A 81 8.29 -8.35 -7.61
N HIS A 82 8.13 -7.16 -7.03
CA HIS A 82 7.60 -5.99 -7.71
C HIS A 82 8.67 -5.17 -8.46
N CYS A 83 9.95 -5.44 -8.22
CA CYS A 83 11.03 -4.76 -8.92
C CYS A 83 11.17 -5.32 -10.35
N THR A 84 11.02 -4.46 -11.35
CA THR A 84 11.21 -4.82 -12.78
C THR A 84 12.67 -5.01 -13.14
N GLN A 85 13.57 -4.23 -12.52
CA GLN A 85 15.02 -4.38 -12.60
C GLN A 85 15.63 -4.16 -11.23
N ARG A 86 16.79 -4.79 -10.99
CA ARG A 86 17.45 -4.73 -9.69
C ARG A 86 18.92 -5.10 -9.78
N HIS A 87 19.75 -4.46 -8.95
CA HIS A 87 21.19 -4.75 -8.84
C HIS A 87 21.66 -4.52 -7.40
N GLY A 88 22.62 -5.35 -6.94
CA GLY A 88 23.25 -5.20 -5.62
C GLY A 88 22.28 -5.34 -4.45
N ILE A 89 21.31 -6.28 -4.53
CA ILE A 89 20.27 -6.42 -3.51
C ILE A 89 20.76 -7.19 -2.28
N GLU A 90 20.53 -6.56 -1.13
CA GLU A 90 20.45 -7.21 0.17
C GLU A 90 18.97 -7.27 0.59
N ASN A 91 18.49 -8.46 0.98
CA ASN A 91 17.08 -8.65 1.29
C ASN A 91 16.84 -9.42 2.58
N ASP A 92 15.67 -9.22 3.16
CA ASP A 92 15.09 -10.03 4.22
C ASP A 92 13.77 -10.62 3.75
N ASN A 93 13.72 -11.97 3.65
CA ASN A 93 12.52 -12.71 3.29
C ASN A 93 11.76 -12.14 2.07
N GLY A 94 12.49 -11.81 1.00
CA GLY A 94 11.93 -11.25 -0.22
C GLY A 94 11.66 -9.75 -0.20
N ARG A 95 12.06 -9.04 0.85
CA ARG A 95 11.94 -7.59 1.00
C ARG A 95 13.29 -6.91 0.90
N VAL A 96 13.37 -5.81 0.17
CA VAL A 96 14.61 -5.07 -0.06
C VAL A 96 15.03 -4.33 1.21
N MET A 97 16.21 -4.65 1.72
CA MET A 97 16.86 -3.90 2.80
C MET A 97 17.81 -2.84 2.25
N LYS A 98 18.54 -3.21 1.20
CA LYS A 98 19.48 -2.35 0.49
C LYS A 98 19.53 -2.77 -0.97
N ALA A 99 19.77 -1.84 -1.87
CA ALA A 99 20.12 -2.13 -3.26
C ALA A 99 20.94 -0.97 -3.84
N ASP A 100 21.86 -1.29 -4.76
CA ASP A 100 22.57 -0.27 -5.53
C ASP A 100 21.62 0.37 -6.54
N TYR A 101 20.70 -0.43 -7.10
CA TYR A 101 19.70 0.02 -8.07
C TYR A 101 18.44 -0.85 -8.02
N ILE A 102 17.28 -0.22 -8.07
CA ILE A 102 15.98 -0.87 -8.33
C ILE A 102 15.13 -0.01 -9.25
N SER A 103 14.34 -0.69 -10.09
CA SER A 103 13.31 -0.10 -10.94
C SER A 103 11.97 -0.72 -10.59
N ILE A 104 10.96 0.11 -10.29
CA ILE A 104 9.69 -0.33 -9.70
C ILE A 104 8.55 0.61 -10.05
N SER A 105 7.33 0.05 -10.24
CA SER A 105 6.11 0.86 -10.38
C SER A 105 5.46 1.09 -9.01
N LEU A 106 5.09 2.33 -8.74
CA LEU A 106 4.63 2.81 -7.43
C LEU A 106 3.41 3.72 -7.56
N THR A 107 2.71 3.86 -6.44
CA THR A 107 1.72 4.92 -6.22
C THR A 107 2.29 6.06 -5.35
N GLU A 108 1.55 7.17 -5.22
CA GLU A 108 1.91 8.25 -4.29
C GLU A 108 2.00 7.77 -2.83
N ILE A 109 1.21 6.75 -2.47
CA ILE A 109 1.21 6.18 -1.11
C ILE A 109 2.50 5.40 -0.87
N ASP A 110 2.90 4.56 -1.84
CA ASP A 110 4.14 3.80 -1.75
C ASP A 110 5.35 4.72 -1.60
N LEU A 111 5.39 5.82 -2.37
CA LEU A 111 6.48 6.78 -2.27
C LEU A 111 6.55 7.47 -0.90
N LYS A 112 5.40 7.78 -0.28
CA LYS A 112 5.36 8.33 1.09
C LYS A 112 5.97 7.33 2.09
N ILE A 113 5.63 6.06 1.99
CA ILE A 113 6.19 5.00 2.86
C ILE A 113 7.70 4.84 2.59
N ILE A 114 8.10 4.78 1.32
CA ILE A 114 9.52 4.67 0.95
C ILE A 114 10.32 5.86 1.48
N ASN A 115 9.81 7.08 1.37
CA ASN A 115 10.47 8.27 1.91
C ASN A 115 10.58 8.26 3.44
N GLN A 116 9.66 7.60 4.12
CA GLN A 116 9.69 7.43 5.57
C GLN A 116 10.73 6.38 5.98
N GLU A 117 10.70 5.20 5.34
CA GLU A 117 11.46 4.02 5.77
C GLU A 117 12.86 3.93 5.14
N TYR A 118 13.06 4.49 3.93
CA TYR A 118 14.30 4.35 3.18
C TYR A 118 15.02 5.69 2.97
N SER A 119 16.33 5.61 2.82
CA SER A 119 17.18 6.64 2.23
C SER A 119 17.65 6.18 0.85
N TYR A 120 17.85 7.09 -0.06
CA TYR A 120 18.39 6.84 -1.40
C TYR A 120 19.15 8.07 -1.90
N SER A 121 20.12 7.86 -2.80
CA SER A 121 20.91 8.96 -3.37
C SER A 121 20.13 9.69 -4.45
N THR A 122 19.44 8.96 -5.32
CA THR A 122 18.72 9.52 -6.47
C THR A 122 17.39 8.78 -6.67
N LEU A 123 16.36 9.55 -7.02
CA LEU A 123 15.08 9.08 -7.55
C LEU A 123 14.92 9.65 -8.95
N HIS A 124 14.80 8.77 -9.94
CA HIS A 124 14.50 9.11 -11.31
C HIS A 124 13.11 8.57 -11.67
N ILE A 125 12.22 9.43 -12.16
CA ILE A 125 10.87 9.03 -12.61
C ILE A 125 10.91 8.96 -14.14
N THR A 126 10.68 7.77 -14.67
CA THR A 126 10.74 7.51 -16.13
C THR A 126 9.38 7.64 -16.78
N GLU A 127 8.31 7.39 -16.07
CA GLU A 127 6.94 7.46 -16.56
C GLU A 127 5.99 7.76 -15.40
N ALA A 128 5.01 8.65 -15.63
CA ALA A 128 4.04 9.03 -14.61
C ALA A 128 2.66 9.31 -15.20
N TYR A 129 1.62 8.93 -14.44
CA TYR A 129 0.21 9.14 -14.78
C TYR A 129 -0.54 9.64 -13.55
N THR A 130 -1.41 10.63 -13.74
CA THR A 130 -2.22 11.21 -12.68
C THR A 130 -3.70 11.07 -12.95
N ALA A 131 -4.48 10.95 -11.89
CA ALA A 131 -5.93 10.99 -11.94
C ALA A 131 -6.47 11.94 -10.85
N GLU A 132 -7.67 12.47 -11.09
CA GLU A 132 -8.33 13.29 -10.08
C GLU A 132 -8.62 12.45 -8.82
N ARG A 133 -8.29 13.02 -7.67
CA ARG A 133 -8.42 12.38 -6.36
C ARG A 133 -9.76 12.75 -5.74
N GLY A 134 -10.55 11.74 -5.39
CA GLY A 134 -11.85 11.96 -4.76
C GLY A 134 -12.33 10.78 -3.96
N ARG A 135 -13.43 10.98 -3.24
CA ARG A 135 -14.11 9.90 -2.51
C ARG A 135 -15.10 9.20 -3.43
N LEU A 136 -15.34 7.92 -3.20
CA LEU A 136 -16.39 7.18 -3.90
C LEU A 136 -17.74 7.92 -3.81
N PRO A 137 -18.58 7.83 -4.86
CA PRO A 137 -19.91 8.47 -4.88
C PRO A 137 -20.73 8.15 -3.63
N LEU A 138 -21.47 9.12 -3.14
CA LEU A 138 -22.26 8.99 -1.92
C LEU A 138 -23.25 7.82 -1.97
N SER A 139 -23.84 7.57 -3.16
CA SER A 139 -24.74 6.44 -3.39
C SER A 139 -24.07 5.09 -3.16
N LEU A 140 -22.83 4.93 -3.65
CA LEU A 140 -22.03 3.72 -3.47
C LEU A 140 -21.65 3.56 -2.00
N ARG A 141 -21.14 4.61 -1.36
CA ARG A 141 -20.78 4.60 0.07
C ARG A 141 -21.98 4.26 0.96
N LYS A 142 -23.18 4.78 0.67
CA LYS A 142 -24.42 4.41 1.38
C LYS A 142 -24.73 2.92 1.23
N LYS A 143 -24.61 2.35 0.02
CA LYS A 143 -24.82 0.91 -0.20
C LYS A 143 -23.82 0.05 0.56
N ILE A 144 -22.52 0.40 0.51
CA ILE A 144 -21.48 -0.31 1.29
C ILE A 144 -21.82 -0.29 2.78
N LEU A 145 -22.19 0.87 3.33
CA LEU A 145 -22.58 1.00 4.73
C LEU A 145 -23.81 0.16 5.08
N GLN A 146 -24.80 0.13 4.19
CA GLN A 146 -26.02 -0.67 4.35
C GLN A 146 -25.69 -2.17 4.42
N TYR A 147 -24.89 -2.68 3.49
CA TYR A 147 -24.47 -4.09 3.50
C TYR A 147 -23.60 -4.42 4.71
N TYR A 148 -22.73 -3.51 5.12
CA TYR A 148 -21.91 -3.70 6.32
C TYR A 148 -22.77 -3.82 7.59
N LYS A 149 -23.80 -2.95 7.74
CA LYS A 149 -24.74 -3.01 8.85
C LYS A 149 -25.52 -4.33 8.84
N ALA A 150 -26.11 -4.71 7.70
CA ALA A 150 -26.86 -5.96 7.56
C ALA A 150 -25.99 -7.18 7.92
N LYS A 151 -24.74 -7.23 7.43
CA LYS A 151 -23.78 -8.27 7.81
C LYS A 151 -23.50 -8.30 9.31
N THR A 152 -23.37 -7.15 9.95
CA THR A 152 -23.07 -7.07 11.39
C THR A 152 -24.27 -7.48 12.22
N GLU A 153 -25.47 -7.13 11.79
CA GLU A 153 -26.74 -7.52 12.44
C GLU A 153 -27.03 -9.03 12.34
N LEU A 154 -26.56 -9.68 11.26
CA LEU A 154 -26.74 -11.13 11.07
C LEU A 154 -25.67 -11.95 11.80
N LYS A 155 -24.58 -11.34 12.22
CA LYS A 155 -23.44 -12.05 12.82
C LYS A 155 -23.78 -12.59 14.22
N GLY A 156 -23.71 -13.93 14.36
CA GLY A 156 -23.91 -14.61 15.65
C GLY A 156 -25.38 -14.75 16.08
N ILE A 157 -26.34 -14.60 15.14
CA ILE A 157 -27.74 -14.89 15.39
C ILE A 157 -28.01 -16.34 14.99
N ASP A 158 -28.44 -17.16 15.96
CA ASP A 158 -28.80 -18.54 15.73
C ASP A 158 -29.90 -18.67 14.66
N GLY A 159 -29.69 -19.57 13.71
CA GLY A 159 -30.61 -19.82 12.59
C GLY A 159 -30.49 -18.83 11.43
N LYS A 160 -29.54 -17.92 11.47
CA LYS A 160 -29.27 -16.95 10.38
C LYS A 160 -27.91 -17.12 9.70
N GLU A 161 -27.27 -18.25 9.91
CA GLU A 161 -25.92 -18.54 9.38
C GLU A 161 -25.90 -18.48 7.84
N GLU A 162 -26.94 -18.97 7.19
CA GLU A 162 -27.05 -18.97 5.72
C GLU A 162 -27.20 -17.56 5.15
N GLU A 163 -28.02 -16.71 5.80
CA GLU A 163 -28.17 -15.30 5.44
C GLU A 163 -26.88 -14.53 5.67
N TYR A 164 -26.19 -14.80 6.77
CA TYR A 164 -24.88 -14.21 7.07
C TYR A 164 -23.84 -14.60 6.01
N MET A 165 -23.81 -15.88 5.59
CA MET A 165 -22.88 -16.33 4.56
C MET A 165 -23.16 -15.70 3.18
N LYS A 166 -24.42 -15.44 2.85
CA LYS A 166 -24.80 -14.72 1.61
C LYS A 166 -24.48 -13.23 1.66
N SER A 167 -24.26 -12.65 2.84
CA SER A 167 -23.92 -11.23 3.05
C SER A 167 -22.41 -10.94 3.03
N LYS A 168 -21.57 -11.96 2.94
CA LYS A 168 -20.09 -11.83 2.83
C LYS A 168 -19.65 -11.49 1.44
#